data_23f4b46f75a5b786b20506aacf9ed656
#
_entry.id   23f4b46f75a5b786b20506aacf9ed656
#
_cell.length_a   1.000
_cell.length_b   1.000
_cell.length_c   1.000
_cell.angle_alpha   90.00
_cell.angle_beta   90.00
_cell.angle_gamma   90.00
#
_symmetry.space_group_name_H-M   'P 1'
#
loop_
_entity.id
_entity.type
_entity.pdbx_description
1 polymer ?
#
loop_
_entity_poly.entity_id
_entity_poly.type
_entity_poly.pdbx_seq_one_letter_code
_entity_poly.pdbx_strand_id
1 'polypeptide(L)'
;MLHSGMTQSPSGAEQEEPTLDDVLAARQRLMGVVRRTPLWPLAIKTPTGDPVFVKPESLQAVGSFKIRGALNFLASMEPADRERGVVAHSSGNHAQGVAAAARHFGVKATIVIP
;
A
#
# COMPACT_ATOMS: atom_id res chain seq x y z
N MET A 1 48.40 20.19 8.29
CA MET A 1 47.23 19.88 9.15
C MET A 1 45.99 19.98 8.29
N LEU A 2 45.44 18.86 7.84
CA LEU A 2 44.24 18.79 7.01
C LEU A 2 43.08 18.30 7.90
N HIS A 3 42.11 19.17 8.17
CA HIS A 3 40.88 18.79 8.85
C HIS A 3 39.92 18.11 7.84
N SER A 4 39.76 16.82 8.04
CA SER A 4 38.75 16.03 7.37
C SER A 4 37.39 16.35 7.98
N GLY A 5 36.57 17.13 7.27
CA GLY A 5 35.17 17.35 7.61
C GLY A 5 34.34 16.17 7.16
N MET A 6 34.00 15.27 8.09
CA MET A 6 32.95 14.26 7.85
C MET A 6 31.60 14.97 7.86
N THR A 7 31.02 15.11 6.70
CA THR A 7 29.60 15.48 6.57
C THR A 7 28.76 14.29 7.02
N GLN A 8 28.12 14.41 8.17
CA GLN A 8 27.08 13.47 8.59
C GLN A 8 25.89 13.62 7.65
N SER A 9 25.49 12.51 7.03
CA SER A 9 24.22 12.41 6.33
C SER A 9 23.08 12.69 7.32
N PRO A 10 21.99 13.38 6.92
CA PRO A 10 20.86 13.63 7.81
C PRO A 10 20.28 12.28 8.24
N SER A 11 20.16 12.12 9.55
CA SER A 11 19.54 10.96 10.20
C SER A 11 18.20 10.65 9.55
N GLY A 12 18.01 9.41 9.11
CA GLY A 12 16.72 8.96 8.58
C GLY A 12 15.62 9.28 9.61
N ALA A 13 14.57 9.94 9.13
CA ALA A 13 13.36 10.09 9.93
C ALA A 13 12.92 8.68 10.35
N GLU A 14 12.88 8.42 11.65
CA GLU A 14 12.26 7.22 12.19
C GLU A 14 10.84 7.17 11.62
N GLN A 15 10.58 6.17 10.78
CA GLN A 15 9.22 5.95 10.31
C GLN A 15 8.43 5.46 11.51
N GLU A 16 7.52 6.29 12.00
CA GLU A 16 6.58 5.87 13.05
C GLU A 16 5.82 4.64 12.58
N GLU A 17 5.75 3.63 13.44
CA GLU A 17 4.98 2.42 13.15
C GLU A 17 3.49 2.77 13.04
N PRO A 18 2.76 2.17 12.07
CA PRO A 18 1.33 2.43 11.93
C PRO A 18 0.56 2.06 13.19
N THR A 19 -0.29 2.96 13.66
CA THR A 19 -1.18 2.76 14.80
C THR A 19 -2.49 2.09 14.38
N LEU A 20 -3.29 1.67 15.35
CA LEU A 20 -4.66 1.19 15.09
C LEU A 20 -5.53 2.28 14.45
N ASP A 21 -5.36 3.53 14.86
CA ASP A 21 -6.12 4.66 14.30
C ASP A 21 -5.78 4.88 12.82
N ASP A 22 -4.52 4.71 12.42
CA ASP A 22 -4.12 4.74 11.01
C ASP A 22 -4.80 3.65 10.19
N VAL A 23 -4.88 2.44 10.74
CA VAL A 23 -5.58 1.31 10.09
C VAL A 23 -7.08 1.59 9.97
N LEU A 24 -7.70 2.14 10.99
CA LEU A 24 -9.11 2.50 10.97
C LEU A 24 -9.39 3.64 9.97
N ALA A 25 -8.53 4.65 9.91
CA ALA A 25 -8.62 5.72 8.91
C ALA A 25 -8.45 5.18 7.48
N ALA A 26 -7.49 4.29 7.25
CA ALA A 26 -7.33 3.61 5.97
C ALA A 26 -8.57 2.79 5.60
N ARG A 27 -9.14 2.05 6.55
CA ARG A 27 -10.40 1.31 6.35
C ARG A 27 -11.53 2.21 5.86
N GLN A 28 -11.68 3.40 6.43
CA GLN A 28 -12.71 4.37 5.99
C GLN A 28 -12.49 4.82 4.55
N ARG A 29 -11.24 5.16 4.18
CA ARG A 29 -10.91 5.56 2.80
C ARG A 29 -11.16 4.47 1.77
N LEU A 30 -11.05 3.20 2.17
CA LEU A 30 -11.19 2.04 1.29
C LEU A 30 -12.63 1.50 1.21
N MET A 31 -13.53 1.99 2.08
CA MET A 31 -14.90 1.48 2.17
C MET A 31 -15.66 1.68 0.85
N GLY A 32 -16.29 0.62 0.36
CA GLY A 32 -17.04 0.64 -0.89
C GLY A 32 -16.20 0.57 -2.17
N VAL A 33 -14.87 0.67 -2.07
CA VAL A 33 -13.96 0.63 -3.24
C VAL A 33 -13.26 -0.72 -3.35
N VAL A 34 -12.69 -1.20 -2.25
CA VAL A 34 -12.05 -2.53 -2.22
C VAL A 34 -13.04 -3.61 -1.79
N ARG A 35 -12.83 -4.82 -2.29
CA ARG A 35 -13.62 -5.98 -1.85
C ARG A 35 -13.26 -6.34 -0.42
N ARG A 36 -14.27 -6.61 0.40
CA ARG A 36 -14.08 -7.23 1.72
C ARG A 36 -13.90 -8.73 1.53
N THR A 37 -12.65 -9.16 1.43
CA THR A 37 -12.34 -10.59 1.32
C THR A 37 -12.57 -11.30 2.65
N PRO A 38 -13.04 -12.56 2.64
CA PRO A 38 -13.29 -13.32 3.86
C PRO A 38 -11.98 -13.67 4.58
N LEU A 39 -12.11 -14.07 5.85
CA LEU A 39 -11.11 -14.90 6.53
C LEU A 39 -11.56 -16.36 6.41
N TRP A 40 -10.80 -17.17 5.69
CA TRP A 40 -11.13 -18.57 5.42
C TRP A 40 -10.32 -19.47 6.33
N PRO A 41 -10.95 -20.31 7.19
CA PRO A 41 -10.22 -21.23 8.04
C PRO A 41 -9.58 -22.33 7.20
N LEU A 42 -8.34 -22.69 7.53
CA LEU A 42 -7.65 -23.81 6.94
C LEU A 42 -7.76 -25.03 7.86
N ALA A 43 -7.71 -26.24 7.27
CA ALA A 43 -7.69 -27.49 8.01
C ALA A 43 -6.31 -27.82 8.63
N ILE A 44 -5.49 -26.78 8.85
CA ILE A 44 -4.16 -26.87 9.46
C ILE A 44 -4.11 -26.00 10.72
N LYS A 45 -3.15 -26.30 11.58
CA LYS A 45 -2.88 -25.55 12.81
C LYS A 45 -1.42 -25.15 12.87
N THR A 46 -1.12 -24.11 13.66
CA THR A 46 0.26 -23.76 13.99
C THR A 46 0.91 -24.85 14.85
N PRO A 47 2.24 -24.85 15.03
CA PRO A 47 2.92 -25.75 15.96
C PRO A 47 2.40 -25.66 17.40
N THR A 48 1.83 -24.51 17.81
CA THR A 48 1.20 -24.28 19.12
C THR A 48 -0.27 -24.70 19.17
N GLY A 49 -0.83 -25.21 18.06
CA GLY A 49 -2.21 -25.70 18.00
C GLY A 49 -3.26 -24.64 17.61
N ASP A 50 -2.85 -23.40 17.36
CA ASP A 50 -3.76 -22.32 17.01
C ASP A 50 -4.33 -22.46 15.60
N PRO A 51 -5.57 -22.01 15.35
CA PRO A 51 -6.18 -22.06 14.02
C PRO A 51 -5.46 -21.14 13.04
N VAL A 52 -5.34 -21.60 11.80
CA VAL A 52 -4.78 -20.80 10.70
C VAL A 52 -5.90 -20.36 9.77
N PHE A 53 -5.86 -19.09 9.40
CA PHE A 53 -6.79 -18.48 8.44
C PHE A 53 -6.06 -17.92 7.24
N VAL A 54 -6.71 -17.98 6.09
CA VAL A 54 -6.27 -17.31 4.86
C VAL A 54 -7.20 -16.15 4.57
N LYS A 55 -6.61 -15.00 4.18
CA LYS A 55 -7.34 -13.89 3.61
C LYS A 55 -7.01 -13.82 2.11
N PRO A 56 -7.88 -14.36 1.22
CA PRO A 56 -7.56 -14.53 -0.19
C PRO A 56 -7.64 -13.19 -0.95
N GLU A 57 -6.61 -12.38 -0.88
CA GLU A 57 -6.53 -11.08 -1.56
C GLU A 57 -6.37 -11.19 -3.09
N SER A 58 -6.17 -12.39 -3.63
CA SER A 58 -6.34 -12.71 -5.05
C SER A 58 -7.77 -12.44 -5.55
N LEU A 59 -8.74 -12.38 -4.65
CA LEU A 59 -10.13 -12.03 -4.97
C LEU A 59 -10.35 -10.51 -5.15
N GLN A 60 -9.35 -9.68 -4.94
CA GLN A 60 -9.44 -8.24 -5.25
C GLN A 60 -9.55 -8.00 -6.76
N ALA A 61 -10.05 -6.82 -7.14
CA ALA A 61 -10.30 -6.45 -8.53
C ALA A 61 -9.05 -6.55 -9.44
N VAL A 62 -7.85 -6.37 -8.85
CA VAL A 62 -6.56 -6.48 -9.54
C VAL A 62 -5.81 -7.77 -9.19
N GLY A 63 -6.47 -8.73 -8.56
CA GLY A 63 -5.89 -10.02 -8.23
C GLY A 63 -4.86 -10.01 -7.09
N SER A 64 -4.73 -8.93 -6.33
CA SER A 64 -3.78 -8.84 -5.21
C SER A 64 -4.17 -7.78 -4.18
N PHE A 65 -3.55 -7.84 -2.99
CA PHE A 65 -3.74 -6.86 -1.91
C PHE A 65 -3.19 -5.46 -2.23
N LYS A 66 -2.36 -5.31 -3.26
CA LYS A 66 -1.69 -4.04 -3.59
C LYS A 66 -2.66 -2.90 -3.88
N ILE A 67 -3.86 -3.20 -4.32
CA ILE A 67 -4.92 -2.20 -4.51
C ILE A 67 -5.26 -1.44 -3.23
N ARG A 68 -5.17 -2.07 -2.06
CA ARG A 68 -5.46 -1.43 -0.76
C ARG A 68 -4.49 -0.30 -0.48
N GLY A 69 -3.18 -0.58 -0.54
CA GLY A 69 -2.15 0.43 -0.30
C GLY A 69 -2.19 1.55 -1.34
N ALA A 70 -2.34 1.23 -2.61
CA ALA A 70 -2.39 2.21 -3.69
C ALA A 70 -3.61 3.15 -3.55
N LEU A 71 -4.80 2.62 -3.30
CA LEU A 71 -6.00 3.43 -3.07
C LEU A 71 -5.89 4.27 -1.81
N ASN A 72 -5.41 3.68 -0.69
CA ASN A 72 -5.24 4.43 0.55
C ASN A 72 -4.26 5.59 0.37
N PHE A 73 -3.14 5.36 -0.31
CA PHE A 73 -2.15 6.40 -0.60
C PHE A 73 -2.76 7.56 -1.40
N LEU A 74 -3.40 7.27 -2.55
CA LEU A 74 -4.01 8.30 -3.36
C LEU A 74 -5.16 9.03 -2.63
N ALA A 75 -5.93 8.30 -1.81
CA ALA A 75 -7.00 8.89 -1.02
C ALA A 75 -6.50 9.83 0.09
N SER A 76 -5.28 9.59 0.60
CA SER A 76 -4.66 10.43 1.64
C SER A 76 -3.90 11.63 1.09
N MET A 77 -3.67 11.69 -0.23
CA MET A 77 -3.01 12.85 -0.86
C MET A 77 -3.93 14.07 -0.87
N GLU A 78 -3.33 15.25 -0.72
CA GLU A 78 -4.03 16.49 -1.01
C GLU A 78 -4.52 16.50 -2.47
N PRO A 79 -5.72 17.02 -2.76
CA PRO A 79 -6.29 17.02 -4.11
C PRO A 79 -5.35 17.61 -5.16
N ALA A 80 -4.71 18.75 -4.86
CA ALA A 80 -3.79 19.40 -5.79
C ALA A 80 -2.56 18.57 -6.13
N ASP A 81 -2.03 17.78 -5.17
CA ASP A 81 -0.90 16.89 -5.41
C ASP A 81 -1.34 15.67 -6.20
N ARG A 82 -2.51 15.14 -5.91
CA ARG A 82 -3.09 14.00 -6.63
C ARG A 82 -3.35 14.33 -8.10
N GLU A 83 -3.82 15.54 -8.42
CA GLU A 83 -4.06 16.01 -9.80
C GLU A 83 -2.80 16.03 -10.67
N ARG A 84 -1.61 16.18 -10.08
CA ARG A 84 -0.33 16.08 -10.80
C ARG A 84 -0.08 14.66 -11.32
N GLY A 85 -0.80 13.67 -10.81
CA GLY A 85 -0.62 12.26 -11.11
C GLY A 85 0.42 11.59 -10.23
N VAL A 86 0.64 10.32 -10.49
CA VAL A 86 1.56 9.48 -9.72
C VAL A 86 2.53 8.74 -10.61
N VAL A 87 3.72 8.47 -10.09
CA VAL A 87 4.74 7.65 -10.75
C VAL A 87 5.04 6.45 -9.87
N ALA A 88 5.14 5.28 -10.46
CA ALA A 88 5.55 4.07 -9.77
C ALA A 88 6.54 3.27 -10.63
N HIS A 89 7.46 2.58 -9.96
CA HIS A 89 8.41 1.66 -10.58
C HIS A 89 8.04 0.22 -10.17
N SER A 90 7.48 -0.55 -11.11
CA SER A 90 7.09 -1.94 -10.85
C SER A 90 6.66 -2.63 -12.14
N SER A 91 6.95 -3.91 -12.28
CA SER A 91 6.44 -4.77 -13.35
C SER A 91 5.32 -5.73 -12.92
N GLY A 92 4.89 -5.68 -11.65
CA GLY A 92 3.97 -6.67 -11.08
C GLY A 92 2.71 -6.08 -10.46
N ASN A 93 2.25 -6.72 -9.40
CA ASN A 93 1.00 -6.39 -8.71
C ASN A 93 0.93 -4.94 -8.20
N HIS A 94 2.07 -4.34 -7.84
CA HIS A 94 2.09 -2.94 -7.41
C HIS A 94 1.74 -2.00 -8.57
N ALA A 95 2.28 -2.24 -9.76
CA ALA A 95 1.95 -1.48 -10.97
C ALA A 95 0.44 -1.51 -11.25
N GLN A 96 -0.15 -2.70 -11.20
CA GLN A 96 -1.60 -2.89 -11.40
C GLN A 96 -2.42 -2.18 -10.32
N GLY A 97 -2.00 -2.25 -9.06
CA GLY A 97 -2.63 -1.55 -7.95
C GLY A 97 -2.63 -0.03 -8.14
N VAL A 98 -1.47 0.54 -8.49
CA VAL A 98 -1.33 1.99 -8.74
C VAL A 98 -2.16 2.44 -9.95
N ALA A 99 -2.11 1.70 -11.06
CA ALA A 99 -2.90 2.01 -12.24
C ALA A 99 -4.42 1.98 -11.97
N ALA A 100 -4.89 0.98 -11.21
CA ALA A 100 -6.30 0.87 -10.84
C ALA A 100 -6.74 1.99 -9.87
N ALA A 101 -5.90 2.34 -8.90
CA ALA A 101 -6.16 3.44 -7.98
C ALA A 101 -6.18 4.79 -8.70
N ALA A 102 -5.23 5.05 -9.59
CA ALA A 102 -5.19 6.26 -10.40
C ALA A 102 -6.44 6.38 -11.29
N ARG A 103 -6.87 5.29 -11.90
CA ARG A 103 -8.12 5.25 -12.67
C ARG A 103 -9.35 5.56 -11.81
N HIS A 104 -9.39 5.07 -10.58
CA HIS A 104 -10.48 5.35 -9.64
C HIS A 104 -10.60 6.84 -9.33
N PHE A 105 -9.48 7.53 -9.16
CA PHE A 105 -9.43 8.97 -8.88
C PHE A 105 -9.40 9.84 -10.13
N GLY A 106 -9.39 9.28 -11.34
CA GLY A 106 -9.33 10.03 -12.59
C GLY A 106 -8.01 10.76 -12.80
N VAL A 107 -6.91 10.27 -12.23
CA VAL A 107 -5.58 10.90 -12.32
C VAL A 107 -4.62 10.09 -13.18
N LYS A 108 -3.59 10.76 -13.70
CA LYS A 108 -2.55 10.13 -14.53
C LYS A 108 -1.65 9.24 -13.65
N ALA A 109 -1.37 8.01 -14.12
CA ALA A 109 -0.32 7.17 -13.59
C ALA A 109 0.75 6.91 -14.66
N THR A 110 2.01 7.06 -14.28
CA THR A 110 3.16 6.67 -15.10
C THR A 110 3.83 5.48 -14.42
N ILE A 111 3.88 4.34 -15.10
CA ILE A 111 4.51 3.12 -14.58
C ILE A 111 5.81 2.90 -15.33
N VAL A 112 6.92 2.91 -14.60
CA VAL A 112 8.24 2.55 -15.11
C VAL A 112 8.42 1.06 -14.88
N ILE A 113 8.61 0.32 -15.96
CA ILE A 113 8.83 -1.14 -15.93
C ILE A 113 10.31 -1.39 -16.18
N PRO A 114 11.02 -2.13 -15.29
CA PRO A 114 12.43 -2.48 -15.48
C PRO A 114 12.62 -3.49 -16.60
#